data_5e31d9eef537f634670dd00999586998
#
_entry.id   5e31d9eef537f634670dd00999586998
#
_cell.length_a   1.000
_cell.length_b   1.000
_cell.length_c   1.000
_cell.angle_alpha   90.00
_cell.angle_beta   90.00
_cell.angle_gamma   90.00
#
_symmetry.space_group_name_H-M   'P 1'
#
loop_
_entity.id
_entity.type
_entity.pdbx_description
1 polymer ?
#
loop_
_entity_poly.entity_id
_entity_poly.type
_entity_poly.pdbx_seq_one_letter_code
_entity_poly.pdbx_strand_id
1 'polypeptide(L)'
;ENRFTVGLDFRYSYTKIHTINDLADITPISQFDLVNYGLYFTLSAFYGGDNTIGDKAKKHYYRKEYVSARNQFREFLSENPSHANRHRAEYYIKDSEYKIPYAIMDEGIVLDKKSQTQKALDKYMYARSLVKNDTLILNTLNKRINQIALLWMFEAENILNDSRYVEAYSLVKHVAEFSKHGEKEIRRFKSWVVL
;
A
#
# COMPACT_ATOMS: atom_id res chain seq x y z
N GLU A 1 -9.38 5.58 -17.16
CA GLU A 1 -8.42 4.46 -17.41
C GLU A 1 -8.40 4.17 -18.90
N ASN A 2 -7.24 4.28 -19.51
CA ASN A 2 -7.06 3.81 -20.87
C ASN A 2 -7.00 2.28 -20.83
N ARG A 3 -7.92 1.63 -21.53
CA ARG A 3 -7.99 0.16 -21.61
C ARG A 3 -7.73 -0.28 -23.03
N PHE A 4 -6.84 -1.24 -23.17
CA PHE A 4 -6.63 -1.93 -24.44
C PHE A 4 -7.15 -3.34 -24.31
N THR A 5 -7.93 -3.76 -25.29
CA THR A 5 -8.40 -5.14 -25.41
C THR A 5 -7.91 -5.68 -26.73
N VAL A 6 -7.27 -6.85 -26.66
CA VAL A 6 -6.84 -7.61 -27.84
C VAL A 6 -7.70 -8.85 -27.91
N GLY A 7 -8.35 -9.05 -29.04
CA GLY A 7 -9.15 -10.23 -29.31
C GLY A 7 -8.66 -10.94 -30.57
N LEU A 8 -8.66 -12.26 -30.53
CA LEU A 8 -8.46 -13.13 -31.66
C LEU A 8 -9.72 -14.00 -31.84
N ASP A 9 -10.36 -13.88 -32.97
CA ASP A 9 -11.57 -14.66 -33.30
C ASP A 9 -11.32 -15.46 -34.57
N PHE A 10 -11.48 -16.76 -34.48
CA PHE A 10 -11.44 -17.66 -35.61
C PHE A 10 -12.85 -18.09 -35.94
N ARG A 11 -13.30 -17.80 -37.17
CA ARG A 11 -14.60 -18.20 -37.67
C ARG A 11 -14.44 -19.19 -38.80
N TYR A 12 -15.14 -20.30 -38.65
CA TYR A 12 -15.31 -21.32 -39.70
C TYR A 12 -16.79 -21.40 -40.00
N SER A 13 -17.13 -21.30 -41.28
CA SER A 13 -18.49 -21.60 -41.76
C SER A 13 -18.45 -22.57 -42.92
N TYR A 14 -19.29 -23.59 -42.82
CA TYR A 14 -19.51 -24.59 -43.87
C TYR A 14 -20.96 -24.50 -44.32
N THR A 15 -21.18 -24.25 -45.60
CA THR A 15 -22.50 -24.17 -46.19
C THR A 15 -22.58 -25.19 -47.34
N LYS A 16 -23.50 -26.12 -47.23
CA LYS A 16 -23.78 -27.08 -48.28
C LYS A 16 -24.97 -26.63 -49.09
N ILE A 17 -24.77 -26.38 -50.38
CA ILE A 17 -25.82 -25.96 -51.29
C ILE A 17 -26.24 -27.21 -52.10
N HIS A 18 -27.49 -27.64 -51.90
CA HIS A 18 -28.02 -28.85 -52.52
C HIS A 18 -28.56 -28.62 -53.90
N THR A 19 -29.19 -27.51 -54.17
CA THR A 19 -29.73 -27.15 -55.49
C THR A 19 -29.79 -25.64 -55.65
N ILE A 20 -29.42 -25.17 -56.82
CA ILE A 20 -29.69 -23.79 -57.24
C ILE A 20 -30.71 -23.90 -58.35
N ASN A 21 -31.93 -23.37 -58.10
CA ASN A 21 -32.92 -23.24 -59.14
C ASN A 21 -32.58 -22.00 -59.96
N ASP A 22 -32.00 -22.20 -61.13
CA ASP A 22 -31.80 -21.12 -62.08
C ASP A 22 -33.08 -21.03 -62.95
N LEU A 23 -33.69 -19.87 -62.96
CA LEU A 23 -34.86 -19.56 -63.80
C LEU A 23 -34.57 -19.64 -65.33
N ALA A 24 -33.28 -19.70 -65.69
CA ALA A 24 -32.83 -19.65 -67.06
C ALA A 24 -32.53 -21.05 -67.68
N ASP A 25 -32.65 -22.11 -66.88
CA ASP A 25 -32.52 -23.54 -67.31
C ASP A 25 -31.23 -23.93 -68.09
N ILE A 26 -30.12 -23.18 -67.87
CA ILE A 26 -28.95 -23.34 -68.74
C ILE A 26 -27.91 -24.32 -68.18
N THR A 27 -27.82 -24.56 -66.89
CA THR A 27 -27.01 -25.65 -66.31
C THR A 27 -27.37 -25.86 -64.85
N PRO A 28 -27.94 -26.96 -64.43
CA PRO A 28 -28.22 -27.21 -63.03
C PRO A 28 -26.92 -27.49 -62.29
N ILE A 29 -26.44 -26.57 -61.48
CA ILE A 29 -25.42 -26.86 -60.49
C ILE A 29 -26.09 -27.66 -59.40
N SER A 30 -25.82 -28.95 -59.38
CA SER A 30 -26.58 -29.91 -58.55
C SER A 30 -26.11 -29.86 -57.07
N GLN A 31 -24.88 -29.59 -56.82
CA GLN A 31 -24.35 -29.54 -55.47
C GLN A 31 -22.97 -28.84 -55.42
N PHE A 32 -22.74 -27.94 -54.48
CA PHE A 32 -21.40 -27.48 -54.13
C PHE A 32 -21.30 -27.10 -52.66
N ASP A 33 -20.10 -27.24 -52.13
CA ASP A 33 -19.78 -26.93 -50.75
C ASP A 33 -19.03 -25.59 -50.71
N LEU A 34 -19.54 -24.66 -49.89
CA LEU A 34 -18.89 -23.39 -49.63
C LEU A 34 -18.23 -23.43 -48.25
N VAL A 35 -16.91 -23.34 -48.22
CA VAL A 35 -16.14 -23.31 -46.98
C VAL A 35 -15.49 -21.95 -46.85
N ASN A 36 -15.82 -21.24 -45.76
CA ASN A 36 -15.24 -19.97 -45.44
C ASN A 36 -14.42 -20.07 -44.16
N TYR A 37 -13.20 -19.52 -44.21
CA TYR A 37 -12.34 -19.34 -43.06
C TYR A 37 -12.15 -17.86 -42.84
N GLY A 38 -12.29 -17.41 -41.59
CA GLY A 38 -12.03 -16.05 -41.21
C GLY A 38 -11.19 -16.01 -39.93
N LEU A 39 -10.09 -15.28 -39.97
CA LEU A 39 -9.29 -14.92 -38.81
C LEU A 39 -9.46 -13.42 -38.58
N TYR A 40 -10.01 -13.08 -37.45
CA TYR A 40 -10.24 -11.68 -37.08
C TYR A 40 -9.35 -11.30 -35.90
N PHE A 41 -8.58 -10.24 -36.09
CA PHE A 41 -7.82 -9.61 -35.04
C PHE A 41 -8.52 -8.32 -34.65
N THR A 42 -8.91 -8.23 -33.39
CA THR A 42 -9.59 -7.03 -32.86
C THR A 42 -8.67 -6.33 -31.87
N LEU A 43 -8.38 -5.08 -32.16
CA LEU A 43 -7.71 -4.19 -31.22
C LEU A 43 -8.70 -3.08 -30.84
N SER A 44 -9.08 -3.03 -29.57
CA SER A 44 -9.97 -2.00 -29.05
C SER A 44 -9.24 -1.13 -28.03
N ALA A 45 -9.31 0.17 -28.22
CA ALA A 45 -8.75 1.15 -27.30
C ALA A 45 -9.90 2.00 -26.75
N PHE A 46 -10.05 2.02 -25.43
CA PHE A 46 -11.03 2.86 -24.74
C PHE A 46 -10.31 4.03 -24.10
N TYR A 47 -10.65 5.23 -24.53
CA TYR A 47 -10.11 6.49 -24.02
C TYR A 47 -11.21 7.29 -23.34
N GLY A 48 -10.87 8.02 -22.26
CA GLY A 48 -11.69 9.11 -21.75
C GLY A 48 -12.84 8.72 -20.84
N GLY A 49 -12.73 7.63 -20.08
CA GLY A 49 -13.59 7.46 -18.91
C GLY A 49 -13.16 8.41 -17.79
N ASP A 50 -14.09 9.12 -17.16
CA ASP A 50 -13.81 9.90 -15.96
C ASP A 50 -13.17 8.99 -14.90
N ASN A 51 -12.05 9.45 -14.33
CA ASN A 51 -11.43 8.75 -13.23
C ASN A 51 -12.36 8.77 -12.02
N THR A 52 -12.95 7.65 -11.71
CA THR A 52 -13.76 7.50 -10.49
C THR A 52 -12.89 7.67 -9.25
N ILE A 53 -13.51 8.01 -8.10
CA ILE A 53 -12.81 8.03 -6.80
C ILE A 53 -12.10 6.71 -6.55
N GLY A 54 -12.72 5.58 -6.93
CA GLY A 54 -12.10 4.26 -6.84
C GLY A 54 -10.84 4.09 -7.69
N ASP A 55 -10.75 4.71 -8.86
CA ASP A 55 -9.55 4.64 -9.70
C ASP A 55 -8.43 5.53 -9.13
N LYS A 56 -8.77 6.70 -8.59
CA LYS A 56 -7.84 7.56 -7.85
C LYS A 56 -7.28 6.82 -6.62
N ALA A 57 -8.14 6.17 -5.86
CA ALA A 57 -7.76 5.37 -4.70
C ALA A 57 -6.78 4.25 -5.06
N LYS A 58 -7.01 3.52 -6.16
CA LYS A 58 -6.07 2.51 -6.66
C LYS A 58 -4.72 3.12 -7.02
N LYS A 59 -4.69 4.28 -7.67
CA LYS A 59 -3.46 4.98 -8.02
C LYS A 59 -2.63 5.29 -6.78
N HIS A 60 -3.25 5.80 -5.71
CA HIS A 60 -2.59 6.02 -4.43
C HIS A 60 -2.07 4.71 -3.83
N TYR A 61 -2.88 3.63 -3.87
CA TYR A 61 -2.47 2.33 -3.37
C TYR A 61 -1.19 1.80 -4.06
N TYR A 62 -1.13 1.83 -5.38
CA TYR A 62 0.05 1.38 -6.12
C TYR A 62 1.27 2.29 -5.95
N ARG A 63 1.07 3.55 -5.58
CA ARG A 63 2.14 4.48 -5.17
C ARG A 63 2.58 4.31 -3.72
N LYS A 64 2.02 3.32 -3.01
CA LYS A 64 2.26 3.06 -1.58
C LYS A 64 1.79 4.18 -0.65
N GLU A 65 0.94 5.06 -1.12
CA GLU A 65 0.29 6.13 -0.37
C GLU A 65 -0.94 5.57 0.35
N TYR A 66 -0.73 4.60 1.26
CA TYR A 66 -1.79 3.76 1.81
C TYR A 66 -2.82 4.52 2.64
N VAL A 67 -2.44 5.60 3.31
CA VAL A 67 -3.38 6.46 4.05
C VAL A 67 -4.37 7.11 3.10
N SER A 68 -3.88 7.73 2.03
CA SER A 68 -4.73 8.37 1.00
C SER A 68 -5.60 7.33 0.29
N ALA A 69 -5.03 6.19 -0.07
CA ALA A 69 -5.76 5.08 -0.70
C ALA A 69 -6.93 4.62 0.18
N ARG A 70 -6.66 4.32 1.46
CA ARG A 70 -7.68 3.90 2.43
C ARG A 70 -8.82 4.92 2.53
N ASN A 71 -8.48 6.21 2.68
CA ASN A 71 -9.48 7.25 2.86
C ASN A 71 -10.37 7.40 1.62
N GLN A 72 -9.78 7.39 0.42
CA GLN A 72 -10.54 7.49 -0.83
C GLN A 72 -11.36 6.23 -1.13
N PHE A 73 -10.89 5.02 -0.76
CA PHE A 73 -11.74 3.83 -0.87
C PHE A 73 -12.92 3.86 0.11
N ARG A 74 -12.75 4.43 1.31
CA ARG A 74 -13.85 4.63 2.26
C ARG A 74 -14.86 5.64 1.74
N GLU A 75 -14.40 6.74 1.17
CA GLU A 75 -15.25 7.75 0.50
C GLU A 75 -16.02 7.10 -0.66
N PHE A 76 -15.35 6.36 -1.54
CA PHE A 76 -15.99 5.62 -2.62
C PHE A 76 -17.12 4.71 -2.13
N LEU A 77 -16.88 3.95 -1.04
CA LEU A 77 -17.90 3.07 -0.47
C LEU A 77 -19.06 3.83 0.19
N SER A 78 -18.82 5.00 0.78
CA SER A 78 -19.86 5.82 1.37
C SER A 78 -20.80 6.41 0.31
N GLU A 79 -20.25 6.80 -0.83
CA GLU A 79 -21.04 7.34 -1.96
C GLU A 79 -21.72 6.23 -2.78
N ASN A 80 -21.13 5.04 -2.81
CA ASN A 80 -21.58 3.93 -3.66
C ASN A 80 -21.72 2.61 -2.89
N PRO A 81 -22.60 2.50 -1.88
CA PRO A 81 -22.66 1.36 -0.96
C PRO A 81 -23.03 0.04 -1.65
N SER A 82 -23.74 0.09 -2.77
CA SER A 82 -24.19 -1.09 -3.54
C SER A 82 -23.37 -1.34 -4.81
N HIS A 83 -22.21 -0.70 -4.95
CA HIS A 83 -21.40 -0.84 -6.16
C HIS A 83 -20.86 -2.26 -6.33
N ALA A 84 -20.83 -2.78 -7.57
CA ALA A 84 -20.34 -4.13 -7.88
C ALA A 84 -18.89 -4.41 -7.39
N ASN A 85 -18.05 -3.39 -7.31
CA ASN A 85 -16.66 -3.50 -6.82
C ASN A 85 -16.51 -3.26 -5.31
N ARG A 86 -17.59 -3.27 -4.53
CA ARG A 86 -17.58 -3.05 -3.07
C ARG A 86 -16.56 -3.95 -2.36
N HIS A 87 -16.64 -5.27 -2.57
CA HIS A 87 -15.73 -6.21 -1.92
C HIS A 87 -14.26 -5.96 -2.25
N ARG A 88 -13.99 -5.51 -3.48
CA ARG A 88 -12.63 -5.16 -3.89
C ARG A 88 -12.13 -3.89 -3.18
N ALA A 89 -12.98 -2.90 -3.01
CA ALA A 89 -12.65 -1.69 -2.25
C ALA A 89 -12.43 -2.00 -0.77
N GLU A 90 -13.29 -2.83 -0.16
CA GLU A 90 -13.12 -3.33 1.22
C GLU A 90 -11.79 -4.08 1.41
N TYR A 91 -11.41 -4.91 0.42
CA TYR A 91 -10.10 -5.56 0.43
C TYR A 91 -8.95 -4.53 0.44
N TYR A 92 -8.97 -3.52 -0.44
CA TYR A 92 -7.93 -2.50 -0.48
C TYR A 92 -7.88 -1.65 0.80
N ILE A 93 -9.01 -1.41 1.46
CA ILE A 93 -9.05 -0.73 2.76
C ILE A 93 -8.29 -1.56 3.80
N LYS A 94 -8.65 -2.84 3.96
CA LYS A 94 -8.02 -3.73 4.94
C LYS A 94 -6.53 -3.90 4.69
N ASP A 95 -6.15 -4.09 3.43
CA ASP A 95 -4.75 -4.28 3.05
C ASP A 95 -3.95 -2.97 3.23
N SER A 96 -4.55 -1.80 2.95
CA SER A 96 -3.93 -0.51 3.27
C SER A 96 -3.74 -0.34 4.78
N GLU A 97 -4.73 -0.66 5.60
CA GLU A 97 -4.64 -0.59 7.06
C GLU A 97 -3.51 -1.48 7.60
N TYR A 98 -3.32 -2.66 7.02
CA TYR A 98 -2.21 -3.54 7.36
C TYR A 98 -0.85 -2.95 6.96
N LYS A 99 -0.77 -2.31 5.79
CA LYS A 99 0.48 -1.76 5.23
C LYS A 99 0.89 -0.40 5.79
N ILE A 100 -0.05 0.39 6.34
CA ILE A 100 0.24 1.73 6.89
C ILE A 100 1.37 1.71 7.93
N PRO A 101 1.36 0.84 8.97
CA PRO A 101 2.44 0.82 9.94
C PRO A 101 3.82 0.54 9.34
N TYR A 102 3.89 -0.34 8.33
CA TYR A 102 5.14 -0.64 7.62
C TYR A 102 5.67 0.57 6.85
N ALA A 103 4.79 1.27 6.12
CA ALA A 103 5.18 2.46 5.37
C ALA A 103 5.69 3.58 6.31
N ILE A 104 5.04 3.79 7.46
CA ILE A 104 5.47 4.78 8.45
C ILE A 104 6.80 4.35 9.09
N MET A 105 7.00 3.07 9.36
CA MET A 105 8.28 2.54 9.84
C MET A 105 9.40 2.79 8.83
N ASP A 106 9.14 2.58 7.54
CA ASP A 106 10.12 2.85 6.47
C ASP A 106 10.48 4.34 6.40
N GLU A 107 9.50 5.25 6.57
CA GLU A 107 9.77 6.69 6.70
C GLU A 107 10.68 6.97 7.91
N GLY A 108 10.42 6.33 9.05
CA GLY A 108 11.27 6.41 10.24
C GLY A 108 12.71 5.95 9.97
N ILE A 109 12.88 4.83 9.24
CA ILE A 109 14.21 4.33 8.85
C ILE A 109 14.96 5.33 7.96
N VAL A 110 14.27 6.00 7.04
CA VAL A 110 14.88 7.04 6.20
C VAL A 110 15.34 8.24 7.03
N LEU A 111 14.54 8.65 8.02
CA LEU A 111 14.88 9.75 8.94
C LEU A 111 16.08 9.38 9.83
N ASP A 112 16.11 8.17 10.35
CA ASP A 112 17.20 7.63 11.17
C ASP A 112 18.53 7.63 10.41
N LYS A 113 18.53 7.16 9.16
CA LYS A 113 19.69 7.23 8.26
C LYS A 113 20.19 8.67 7.99
N LYS A 114 19.31 9.67 8.12
CA LYS A 114 19.64 11.10 8.01
C LYS A 114 20.03 11.73 9.36
N SER A 115 20.26 10.95 10.40
CA SER A 115 20.55 11.39 11.75
C SER A 115 19.47 12.28 12.37
N GLN A 116 18.22 12.17 11.90
CA GLN A 116 17.06 12.87 12.45
C GLN A 116 16.35 11.97 13.47
N THR A 117 17.08 11.57 14.52
CA THR A 117 16.70 10.52 15.46
C THR A 117 15.38 10.79 16.17
N GLN A 118 15.13 12.05 16.61
CA GLN A 118 13.85 12.40 17.24
C GLN A 118 12.67 12.18 16.30
N LYS A 119 12.77 12.65 15.06
CA LYS A 119 11.71 12.46 14.07
C LYS A 119 11.50 10.99 13.71
N ALA A 120 12.59 10.22 13.68
CA ALA A 120 12.51 8.77 13.47
C ALA A 120 11.76 8.08 14.62
N LEU A 121 12.08 8.45 15.89
CA LEU A 121 11.37 7.95 17.06
C LEU A 121 9.88 8.26 17.00
N ASP A 122 9.50 9.49 16.66
CA ASP A 122 8.09 9.90 16.52
C ASP A 122 7.35 9.01 15.49
N LYS A 123 8.01 8.72 14.36
CA LYS A 123 7.46 7.81 13.34
C LYS A 123 7.32 6.37 13.85
N TYR A 124 8.33 5.86 14.56
CA TYR A 124 8.26 4.49 15.12
C TYR A 124 7.18 4.38 16.20
N MET A 125 7.05 5.37 17.07
CA MET A 125 6.01 5.42 18.09
C MET A 125 4.61 5.49 17.45
N TYR A 126 4.45 6.33 16.44
CA TYR A 126 3.20 6.43 15.70
C TYR A 126 2.86 5.13 14.96
N ALA A 127 3.83 4.54 14.24
CA ALA A 127 3.64 3.23 13.60
C ALA A 127 3.20 2.17 14.63
N ARG A 128 3.86 2.11 15.79
CA ARG A 128 3.53 1.17 16.87
C ARG A 128 2.10 1.32 17.37
N SER A 129 1.60 2.55 17.49
CA SER A 129 0.22 2.80 17.94
C SER A 129 -0.85 2.32 16.97
N LEU A 130 -0.51 2.13 15.69
CA LEU A 130 -1.42 1.66 14.64
C LEU A 130 -1.44 0.14 14.49
N VAL A 131 -0.45 -0.56 15.06
CA VAL A 131 -0.38 -2.03 14.98
C VAL A 131 -1.42 -2.66 15.89
N LYS A 132 -2.29 -3.51 15.33
CA LYS A 132 -3.30 -4.23 16.11
C LYS A 132 -2.85 -5.64 16.51
N ASN A 133 -2.50 -6.48 15.53
CA ASN A 133 -2.27 -7.92 15.75
C ASN A 133 -1.00 -8.45 15.05
N ASP A 134 -0.13 -7.59 14.55
CA ASP A 134 1.08 -8.00 13.85
C ASP A 134 2.29 -7.96 14.81
N THR A 135 2.65 -9.12 15.34
CA THR A 135 3.75 -9.26 16.28
C THR A 135 5.12 -9.02 15.65
N LEU A 136 5.27 -9.28 14.33
CA LEU A 136 6.54 -9.12 13.64
C LEU A 136 6.94 -7.64 13.55
N ILE A 137 6.04 -6.81 13.04
CA ILE A 137 6.29 -5.36 12.96
C ILE A 137 6.39 -4.75 14.36
N LEU A 138 5.56 -5.20 15.32
CA LEU A 138 5.60 -4.69 16.69
C LEU A 138 6.98 -4.94 17.34
N ASN A 139 7.53 -6.14 17.20
CA ASN A 139 8.85 -6.49 17.68
C ASN A 139 9.95 -5.66 16.99
N THR A 140 9.82 -5.46 15.69
CA THR A 140 10.78 -4.64 14.91
C THR A 140 10.75 -3.18 15.38
N LEU A 141 9.58 -2.59 15.56
CA LEU A 141 9.41 -1.22 16.06
C LEU A 141 9.96 -1.09 17.48
N ASN A 142 9.63 -2.01 18.38
CA ASN A 142 10.16 -2.01 19.74
C ASN A 142 11.69 -2.11 19.76
N LYS A 143 12.28 -2.94 18.88
CA LYS A 143 13.73 -3.02 18.74
C LYS A 143 14.34 -1.67 18.32
N ARG A 144 13.74 -0.99 17.34
CA ARG A 144 14.20 0.33 16.87
C ARG A 144 14.09 1.40 17.96
N ILE A 145 12.96 1.46 18.65
CA ILE A 145 12.72 2.39 19.75
C ILE A 145 13.75 2.15 20.88
N ASN A 146 13.99 0.89 21.24
CA ASN A 146 14.98 0.54 22.25
C ASN A 146 16.41 0.89 21.82
N GLN A 147 16.77 0.77 20.55
CA GLN A 147 18.07 1.21 20.04
C GLN A 147 18.28 2.71 20.23
N ILE A 148 17.28 3.53 19.95
CA ILE A 148 17.31 4.98 20.18
C ILE A 148 17.42 5.27 21.69
N ALA A 149 16.64 4.58 22.51
CA ALA A 149 16.71 4.73 23.96
C ALA A 149 18.12 4.45 24.50
N LEU A 150 18.78 3.38 24.07
CA LEU A 150 20.13 3.03 24.47
C LEU A 150 21.16 4.06 23.99
N LEU A 151 21.01 4.59 22.78
CA LEU A 151 21.88 5.63 22.25
C LEU A 151 21.80 6.89 23.14
N TRP A 152 20.60 7.35 23.47
CA TRP A 152 20.40 8.52 24.31
C TRP A 152 20.76 8.30 25.77
N MET A 153 20.63 7.09 26.27
CA MET A 153 21.16 6.75 27.60
C MET A 153 22.69 6.84 27.66
N PHE A 154 23.37 6.36 26.60
CA PHE A 154 24.81 6.51 26.47
C PHE A 154 25.24 7.99 26.39
N GLU A 155 24.50 8.78 25.62
CA GLU A 155 24.72 10.25 25.55
C GLU A 155 24.51 10.91 26.90
N ALA A 156 23.47 10.55 27.65
CA ALA A 156 23.21 11.04 28.99
C ALA A 156 24.32 10.73 29.97
N GLU A 157 24.94 9.55 29.89
CA GLU A 157 26.11 9.19 30.69
C GLU A 157 27.33 10.08 30.36
N ASN A 158 27.58 10.32 29.08
CA ASN A 158 28.65 11.23 28.66
C ASN A 158 28.43 12.65 29.19
N ILE A 159 27.20 13.18 29.07
CA ILE A 159 26.84 14.50 29.62
C ILE A 159 26.98 14.54 31.16
N LEU A 160 26.62 13.45 31.84
CA LEU A 160 26.82 13.32 33.30
C LEU A 160 28.29 13.39 33.68
N ASN A 161 29.15 12.71 32.96
CA ASN A 161 30.61 12.69 33.17
C ASN A 161 31.23 14.09 32.95
N ASP A 162 30.63 14.89 32.07
CA ASP A 162 31.02 16.31 31.86
C ASP A 162 30.47 17.26 32.95
N SER A 163 29.89 16.70 34.04
CA SER A 163 29.29 17.45 35.16
C SER A 163 28.09 18.33 34.79
N ARG A 164 27.44 18.04 33.64
CA ARG A 164 26.21 18.72 33.14
C ARG A 164 24.96 18.01 33.65
N TYR A 165 24.79 17.96 34.97
CA TYR A 165 23.81 17.10 35.66
C TYR A 165 22.37 17.35 35.23
N VAL A 166 21.96 18.61 35.09
CA VAL A 166 20.59 19.00 34.72
C VAL A 166 20.25 18.53 33.31
N GLU A 167 21.18 18.65 32.38
CA GLU A 167 20.99 18.22 31.00
C GLU A 167 20.92 16.71 30.90
N ALA A 168 21.84 15.99 31.57
CA ALA A 168 21.83 14.54 31.64
C ALA A 168 20.50 14.01 32.18
N TYR A 169 20.02 14.60 33.31
CA TYR A 169 18.73 14.23 33.87
C TYR A 169 17.56 14.53 32.95
N SER A 170 17.57 15.66 32.26
CA SER A 170 16.53 16.01 31.27
C SER A 170 16.44 14.98 30.14
N LEU A 171 17.60 14.55 29.64
CA LEU A 171 17.64 13.54 28.58
C LEU A 171 17.13 12.19 29.07
N VAL A 172 17.53 11.71 30.25
CA VAL A 172 17.04 10.48 30.86
C VAL A 172 15.53 10.52 31.12
N LYS A 173 15.04 11.68 31.61
CA LYS A 173 13.60 11.89 31.77
C LYS A 173 12.85 11.75 30.47
N HIS A 174 13.37 12.30 29.38
CA HIS A 174 12.77 12.13 28.06
C HIS A 174 12.78 10.66 27.61
N VAL A 175 13.89 9.92 27.82
CA VAL A 175 13.96 8.49 27.52
C VAL A 175 12.96 7.69 28.35
N ALA A 176 12.70 8.08 29.60
CA ALA A 176 11.73 7.42 30.49
C ALA A 176 10.28 7.50 29.99
N GLU A 177 9.93 8.49 29.15
CA GLU A 177 8.60 8.64 28.59
C GLU A 177 8.22 7.49 27.61
N PHE A 178 9.21 6.82 27.01
CA PHE A 178 8.97 5.80 25.99
C PHE A 178 9.73 4.49 26.20
N SER A 179 10.66 4.43 27.16
CA SER A 179 11.52 3.25 27.37
C SER A 179 11.71 2.92 28.85
N LYS A 180 11.58 1.63 29.17
CA LYS A 180 11.90 1.10 30.51
C LYS A 180 13.36 1.31 30.93
N HIS A 181 14.27 1.51 30.00
CA HIS A 181 15.67 1.84 30.33
C HIS A 181 15.76 3.19 31.04
N GLY A 182 15.08 4.23 30.52
CA GLY A 182 15.01 5.53 31.18
C GLY A 182 14.28 5.48 32.52
N GLU A 183 13.16 4.72 32.63
CA GLU A 183 12.44 4.56 33.90
C GLU A 183 13.31 3.99 35.02
N LYS A 184 14.19 3.04 34.71
CA LYS A 184 15.10 2.44 35.70
C LYS A 184 16.14 3.41 36.19
N GLU A 185 16.70 4.23 35.31
CA GLU A 185 17.84 5.09 35.59
C GLU A 185 17.44 6.47 36.10
N ILE A 186 16.17 6.89 35.93
CA ILE A 186 15.71 8.24 36.26
C ILE A 186 16.03 8.66 37.74
N ARG A 187 15.94 7.68 38.67
CA ARG A 187 16.23 7.97 40.10
C ARG A 187 17.71 8.21 40.31
N ARG A 188 18.57 7.47 39.65
CA ARG A 188 20.03 7.63 39.72
C ARG A 188 20.45 9.03 39.22
N PHE A 189 19.95 9.40 38.04
CA PHE A 189 20.29 10.73 37.48
C PHE A 189 19.69 11.87 38.26
N LYS A 190 18.53 11.71 38.88
CA LYS A 190 17.91 12.71 39.72
C LYS A 190 18.75 13.00 40.96
N SER A 191 19.42 12.01 41.57
CA SER A 191 20.25 12.21 42.77
C SER A 191 21.43 13.13 42.50
N TRP A 192 21.95 13.23 41.29
CA TRP A 192 23.04 14.13 40.92
C TRP A 192 22.60 15.59 40.73
N VAL A 193 21.30 15.84 40.51
CA VAL A 193 20.76 17.19 40.32
C VAL A 193 20.43 17.86 41.68
N VAL A 194 20.23 17.06 42.73
CA VAL A 194 19.81 17.54 44.07
C VAL A 194 21.03 17.83 44.96
N LEU A 195 22.23 17.47 44.54
CA LEU A 195 23.50 17.79 45.20
C LEU A 195 24.03 19.14 44.75
#